data_2ec71a12303f7e78b3289c11516715ee
#
_entry.id   2ec71a12303f7e78b3289c11516715ee
#
_cell.length_a   1.000
_cell.length_b   1.000
_cell.length_c   1.000
_cell.angle_alpha   90.00
_cell.angle_beta   90.00
_cell.angle_gamma   90.00
#
_symmetry.space_group_name_H-M   'P 1'
#
loop_
_entity.id
_entity.type
_entity.pdbx_description
1 polymer ?
#
loop_
_entity_poly.entity_id
_entity_poly.type
_entity_poly.pdbx_seq_one_letter_code
_entity_poly.pdbx_strand_id
1 'polypeptide(L)'
;MPSSAPEPSMTGWPGARRLLRPWWLLSHLAVAALLVATVNLGFWQFRRLEERREHNALVEERAEVPVASLEEVLVGMAPDELVYRTVEVSGVFDAEREVFVVNRTQDGLPGVHVVTLLVGDSGAVAVDRGFVPRPVYLVGDPSAWVPPGGEVVVA
;
A
#
# COMPACT_ATOMS: atom_id res chain seq x y z
N MET A 1 51.02 -70.06 19.66
CA MET A 1 50.13 -69.20 20.50
C MET A 1 49.73 -68.00 19.67
N PRO A 2 48.46 -67.90 19.20
CA PRO A 2 48.01 -66.70 18.49
C PRO A 2 47.56 -65.68 19.53
N SER A 3 48.13 -64.50 19.42
CA SER A 3 47.78 -63.30 20.18
C SER A 3 46.43 -62.75 19.68
N SER A 4 45.43 -62.81 20.53
CA SER A 4 44.12 -62.18 20.24
C SER A 4 44.22 -60.70 20.42
N ALA A 5 44.01 -59.94 19.30
CA ALA A 5 43.87 -58.51 19.33
C ALA A 5 42.54 -58.13 20.03
N PRO A 6 42.52 -57.07 20.85
CA PRO A 6 41.27 -56.62 21.48
C PRO A 6 40.34 -56.02 20.46
N GLU A 7 39.08 -56.45 20.46
CA GLU A 7 37.97 -55.86 19.68
C GLU A 7 37.75 -54.38 20.08
N PRO A 8 37.53 -53.47 19.10
CA PRO A 8 37.19 -52.10 19.44
C PRO A 8 35.77 -52.06 20.01
N SER A 9 35.68 -51.78 21.32
CA SER A 9 34.39 -51.51 21.95
C SER A 9 33.74 -50.28 21.32
N MET A 10 32.61 -50.45 20.66
CA MET A 10 31.73 -49.37 20.19
C MET A 10 31.10 -48.68 21.41
N THR A 11 31.89 -47.87 22.09
CA THR A 11 31.43 -47.01 23.18
C THR A 11 30.55 -45.91 22.54
N GLY A 12 29.27 -46.02 22.77
CA GLY A 12 28.28 -45.02 22.33
C GLY A 12 28.73 -43.60 22.73
N TRP A 13 28.59 -42.66 21.82
CA TRP A 13 29.00 -41.26 21.94
C TRP A 13 28.46 -40.66 23.23
N PRO A 14 29.29 -40.25 24.19
CA PRO A 14 28.86 -39.72 25.49
C PRO A 14 28.13 -38.36 25.40
N GLY A 15 28.12 -37.77 24.22
CA GLY A 15 27.42 -36.48 23.94
C GLY A 15 25.90 -36.59 23.80
N ALA A 16 25.37 -37.73 23.35
CA ALA A 16 23.93 -37.87 23.06
C ALA A 16 23.02 -37.70 24.30
N ARG A 17 23.50 -38.15 25.47
CA ARG A 17 22.76 -38.01 26.75
C ARG A 17 22.70 -36.56 27.26
N ARG A 18 23.66 -35.71 26.91
CA ARG A 18 23.65 -34.29 27.26
C ARG A 18 22.62 -33.50 26.48
N LEU A 19 22.34 -33.88 25.22
CA LEU A 19 21.34 -33.26 24.35
C LEU A 19 19.90 -33.51 24.82
N LEU A 20 19.68 -34.56 25.64
CA LEU A 20 18.37 -34.92 26.22
C LEU A 20 18.09 -34.30 27.58
N ARG A 21 18.98 -33.44 28.11
CA ARG A 21 18.71 -32.68 29.34
C ARG A 21 17.53 -31.73 29.10
N PRO A 22 16.62 -31.53 30.07
CA PRO A 22 15.42 -30.72 29.89
C PRO A 22 15.70 -29.28 29.41
N TRP A 23 16.81 -28.71 29.84
CA TRP A 23 17.27 -27.38 29.39
C TRP A 23 17.66 -27.34 27.91
N TRP A 24 18.31 -28.38 27.39
CA TRP A 24 18.66 -28.51 25.99
C TRP A 24 17.45 -28.78 25.11
N LEU A 25 16.50 -29.58 25.58
CA LEU A 25 15.23 -29.79 24.87
C LEU A 25 14.46 -28.51 24.77
N LEU A 26 14.43 -27.68 25.81
CA LEU A 26 13.79 -26.37 25.80
C LEU A 26 14.44 -25.43 24.75
N SER A 27 15.78 -25.43 24.66
CA SER A 27 16.50 -24.63 23.66
C SER A 27 16.21 -25.08 22.23
N HIS A 28 16.14 -26.38 21.97
CA HIS A 28 15.79 -26.91 20.65
C HIS A 28 14.35 -26.60 20.29
N LEU A 29 13.43 -26.67 21.25
CA LEU A 29 12.03 -26.28 21.05
C LEU A 29 11.92 -24.79 20.73
N ALA A 30 12.67 -23.94 21.45
CA ALA A 30 12.70 -22.51 21.19
C ALA A 30 13.23 -22.18 19.78
N VAL A 31 14.32 -22.85 19.37
CA VAL A 31 14.86 -22.70 18.01
C VAL A 31 13.87 -23.17 16.94
N ALA A 32 13.23 -24.32 17.16
CA ALA A 32 12.20 -24.83 16.24
C ALA A 32 11.01 -23.86 16.14
N ALA A 33 10.53 -23.33 17.25
CA ALA A 33 9.46 -22.34 17.28
C ALA A 33 9.86 -21.04 16.53
N LEU A 34 11.10 -20.58 16.74
CA LEU A 34 11.64 -19.42 16.03
C LEU A 34 11.72 -19.65 14.52
N LEU A 35 12.17 -20.84 14.10
CA LEU A 35 12.21 -21.20 12.67
C LEU A 35 10.81 -21.20 12.05
N VAL A 36 9.84 -21.82 12.73
CA VAL A 36 8.44 -21.82 12.28
C VAL A 36 7.88 -20.41 12.20
N ALA A 37 8.14 -19.57 13.19
CA ALA A 37 7.71 -18.17 13.19
C ALA A 37 8.35 -17.38 12.03
N THR A 38 9.65 -17.56 11.79
CA THR A 38 10.37 -16.90 10.68
C THR A 38 9.82 -17.33 9.31
N VAL A 39 9.56 -18.61 9.11
CA VAL A 39 8.96 -19.13 7.88
C VAL A 39 7.56 -18.56 7.67
N ASN A 40 6.72 -18.56 8.71
CA ASN A 40 5.38 -17.96 8.62
C ASN A 40 5.42 -16.48 8.31
N LEU A 41 6.34 -15.73 8.94
CA LEU A 41 6.54 -14.31 8.66
C LEU A 41 6.98 -14.09 7.20
N GLY A 42 7.86 -14.94 6.69
CA GLY A 42 8.26 -14.94 5.28
C GLY A 42 7.08 -15.13 4.34
N PHE A 43 6.26 -16.14 4.56
CA PHE A 43 5.04 -16.37 3.77
C PHE A 43 4.03 -15.23 3.88
N TRP A 44 3.90 -14.60 5.04
CA TRP A 44 3.05 -13.43 5.21
C TRP A 44 3.55 -12.24 4.38
N GLN A 45 4.86 -11.99 4.35
CA GLN A 45 5.46 -10.94 3.53
C GLN A 45 5.26 -11.20 2.04
N PHE A 46 5.41 -12.46 1.58
CA PHE A 46 5.16 -12.83 0.19
C PHE A 46 3.71 -12.58 -0.23
N ARG A 47 2.74 -13.00 0.59
CA ARG A 47 1.31 -12.73 0.30
C ARG A 47 1.02 -11.25 0.20
N ARG A 48 1.55 -10.46 1.13
CA ARG A 48 1.39 -9.00 1.10
C ARG A 48 2.04 -8.35 -0.13
N LEU A 49 3.15 -8.90 -0.62
CA LEU A 49 3.79 -8.44 -1.84
C LEU A 49 2.94 -8.77 -3.07
N GLU A 50 2.35 -9.97 -3.12
CA GLU A 50 1.46 -10.41 -4.20
C GLU A 50 0.22 -9.51 -4.30
N GLU A 51 -0.46 -9.28 -3.17
CA GLU A 51 -1.60 -8.34 -3.10
C GLU A 51 -1.27 -6.94 -3.64
N ARG A 52 -0.07 -6.43 -3.32
CA ARG A 52 0.38 -5.13 -3.83
C ARG A 52 0.67 -5.18 -5.34
N ARG A 53 1.23 -6.28 -5.84
CA ARG A 53 1.52 -6.45 -7.26
C ARG A 53 0.25 -6.54 -8.09
N GLU A 54 -0.73 -7.30 -7.63
CA GLU A 54 -2.05 -7.39 -8.26
C GLU A 54 -2.72 -6.03 -8.31
N HIS A 55 -2.69 -5.29 -7.20
CA HIS A 55 -3.24 -3.95 -7.15
C HIS A 55 -2.53 -2.97 -8.12
N ASN A 56 -1.19 -2.99 -8.15
CA ASN A 56 -0.42 -2.14 -9.05
C ASN A 56 -0.64 -2.52 -10.53
N ALA A 57 -0.72 -3.82 -10.84
CA ALA A 57 -1.03 -4.28 -12.18
C ALA A 57 -2.40 -3.80 -12.66
N LEU A 58 -3.41 -3.81 -11.78
CA LEU A 58 -4.73 -3.28 -12.08
C LEU A 58 -4.69 -1.77 -12.36
N VAL A 59 -3.94 -1.01 -11.57
CA VAL A 59 -3.76 0.44 -11.78
C VAL A 59 -3.07 0.71 -13.11
N GLU A 60 -2.02 -0.04 -13.42
CA GLU A 60 -1.23 0.10 -14.65
C GLU A 60 -2.07 -0.26 -15.88
N GLU A 61 -2.80 -1.38 -15.86
CA GLU A 61 -3.71 -1.79 -16.92
C GLU A 61 -4.79 -0.74 -17.19
N ARG A 62 -5.36 -0.14 -16.14
CA ARG A 62 -6.42 0.88 -16.28
C ARG A 62 -5.89 2.24 -16.70
N ALA A 63 -4.64 2.56 -16.36
CA ALA A 63 -3.98 3.79 -16.80
C ALA A 63 -3.63 3.78 -18.30
N GLU A 64 -3.42 2.59 -18.89
CA GLU A 64 -3.16 2.45 -20.33
C GLU A 64 -4.42 2.56 -21.21
N VAL A 65 -5.60 2.48 -20.59
CA VAL A 65 -6.86 2.61 -21.35
C VAL A 65 -7.01 4.06 -21.83
N PRO A 66 -7.41 4.29 -23.10
CA PRO A 66 -7.63 5.64 -23.63
C PRO A 66 -8.55 6.46 -22.73
N VAL A 67 -8.22 7.74 -22.58
CA VAL A 67 -9.04 8.70 -21.85
C VAL A 67 -10.42 8.79 -22.52
N ALA A 68 -11.47 8.66 -21.73
CA ALA A 68 -12.85 8.79 -22.17
C ALA A 68 -13.55 9.92 -21.40
N SER A 69 -14.64 10.45 -21.93
CA SER A 69 -15.42 11.42 -21.19
C SER A 69 -16.10 10.76 -19.98
N LEU A 70 -16.21 11.49 -18.88
CA LEU A 70 -16.87 10.96 -17.68
C LEU A 70 -18.31 10.50 -17.98
N GLU A 71 -19.01 11.19 -18.87
CA GLU A 71 -20.38 10.85 -19.26
C GLU A 71 -20.48 9.49 -19.92
N GLU A 72 -19.59 9.19 -20.89
CA GLU A 72 -19.54 7.89 -21.55
C GLU A 72 -19.28 6.77 -20.55
N VAL A 73 -18.38 7.02 -19.61
CA VAL A 73 -17.96 6.03 -18.65
C VAL A 73 -19.06 5.75 -17.61
N LEU A 74 -19.78 6.80 -17.15
CA LEU A 74 -20.89 6.66 -16.20
C LEU A 74 -22.09 5.91 -16.76
N VAL A 75 -22.34 6.02 -18.07
CA VAL A 75 -23.48 5.34 -18.71
C VAL A 75 -23.17 3.87 -19.02
N GLY A 76 -21.90 3.53 -19.28
CA GLY A 76 -21.52 2.22 -19.80
C GLY A 76 -20.85 1.27 -18.81
N MET A 77 -20.48 1.72 -17.61
CA MET A 77 -19.64 0.95 -16.69
C MET A 77 -20.22 0.83 -15.29
N ALA A 78 -19.88 -0.27 -14.60
CA ALA A 78 -20.18 -0.44 -13.21
C ALA A 78 -19.22 0.41 -12.32
N PRO A 79 -19.64 0.86 -11.12
CA PRO A 79 -18.84 1.73 -10.25
C PRO A 79 -17.45 1.18 -9.90
N ASP A 80 -17.29 -0.13 -9.78
CA ASP A 80 -16.02 -0.81 -9.50
C ASP A 80 -15.06 -0.81 -10.71
N GLU A 81 -15.59 -0.69 -11.93
CA GLU A 81 -14.78 -0.57 -13.15
C GLU A 81 -14.23 0.85 -13.35
N LEU A 82 -14.82 1.84 -12.66
CA LEU A 82 -14.39 3.25 -12.71
C LEU A 82 -13.14 3.54 -11.88
N VAL A 83 -12.86 2.71 -10.92
CA VAL A 83 -11.72 2.91 -10.02
C VAL A 83 -10.41 2.85 -10.79
N TYR A 84 -9.53 3.84 -10.61
CA TYR A 84 -8.24 4.01 -11.29
C TYR A 84 -8.30 4.25 -12.81
N ARG A 85 -9.45 4.65 -13.34
CA ARG A 85 -9.57 5.01 -14.74
C ARG A 85 -9.35 6.51 -14.94
N THR A 86 -8.56 6.88 -15.95
CA THR A 86 -8.41 8.28 -16.37
C THR A 86 -9.62 8.71 -17.18
N VAL A 87 -10.27 9.76 -16.73
CA VAL A 87 -11.46 10.33 -17.40
C VAL A 87 -11.27 11.84 -17.57
N GLU A 88 -11.82 12.37 -18.65
CA GLU A 88 -11.84 13.81 -18.91
C GLU A 88 -13.18 14.40 -18.48
N VAL A 89 -13.12 15.52 -17.76
CA VAL A 89 -14.29 16.26 -17.27
C VAL A 89 -14.11 17.73 -17.53
N SER A 90 -15.12 18.38 -18.10
CA SER A 90 -15.16 19.83 -18.31
C SER A 90 -16.13 20.47 -17.33
N GLY A 91 -15.78 21.64 -16.83
CA GLY A 91 -16.68 22.40 -15.95
C GLY A 91 -16.04 23.63 -15.33
N VAL A 92 -16.73 24.21 -14.38
CA VAL A 92 -16.29 25.37 -13.59
C VAL A 92 -16.13 24.96 -12.13
N PHE A 93 -15.00 25.31 -11.53
CA PHE A 93 -14.79 25.05 -10.10
C PHE A 93 -15.70 25.95 -9.25
N ASP A 94 -16.40 25.34 -8.32
CA ASP A 94 -17.20 26.03 -7.30
C ASP A 94 -16.34 26.30 -6.06
N ALA A 95 -15.73 27.49 -6.00
CA ALA A 95 -14.87 27.87 -4.89
C ALA A 95 -15.62 28.01 -3.55
N GLU A 96 -16.96 28.14 -3.55
CA GLU A 96 -17.73 28.20 -2.31
C GLU A 96 -17.93 26.82 -1.67
N ARG A 97 -17.70 25.76 -2.46
CA ARG A 97 -17.80 24.36 -2.03
C ARG A 97 -16.44 23.67 -2.00
N GLU A 98 -15.48 24.32 -1.40
CA GLU A 98 -14.15 23.78 -1.20
C GLU A 98 -14.05 23.06 0.14
N VAL A 99 -13.44 21.89 0.18
CA VAL A 99 -13.24 21.06 1.37
C VAL A 99 -11.77 20.74 1.57
N PHE A 100 -11.29 20.88 2.80
CA PHE A 100 -9.93 20.53 3.16
C PHE A 100 -9.90 19.16 3.85
N VAL A 101 -9.23 18.20 3.25
CA VAL A 101 -9.01 16.88 3.84
C VAL A 101 -7.76 16.97 4.73
N VAL A 102 -7.99 17.07 6.02
CA VAL A 102 -6.94 17.27 7.04
C VAL A 102 -6.20 15.97 7.40
N ASN A 103 -5.10 16.10 8.15
CA ASN A 103 -4.27 14.99 8.63
C ASN A 103 -3.66 14.16 7.51
N ARG A 104 -3.24 14.81 6.43
CA ARG A 104 -2.47 14.22 5.35
C ARG A 104 -0.99 14.52 5.53
N THR A 105 -0.15 13.62 5.05
CA THR A 105 1.31 13.79 5.03
C THR A 105 1.82 13.39 3.67
N GLN A 106 2.56 14.29 3.03
CA GLN A 106 3.23 14.05 1.76
C GLN A 106 4.71 14.43 1.91
N ASP A 107 5.62 13.55 1.49
CA ASP A 107 7.08 13.72 1.60
C ASP A 107 7.56 14.07 3.02
N GLY A 108 6.89 13.50 4.04
CA GLY A 108 7.19 13.76 5.45
C GLY A 108 6.66 15.08 6.00
N LEU A 109 5.99 15.89 5.20
CA LEU A 109 5.39 17.17 5.61
C LEU A 109 3.90 16.99 5.92
N PRO A 110 3.42 17.42 7.08
CA PRO A 110 1.99 17.44 7.39
C PRO A 110 1.28 18.55 6.61
N GLY A 111 0.05 18.28 6.15
CA GLY A 111 -0.73 19.23 5.37
C GLY A 111 -2.17 18.81 5.17
N VAL A 112 -2.78 19.37 4.15
CA VAL A 112 -4.17 19.13 3.75
C VAL A 112 -4.23 18.88 2.25
N HIS A 113 -5.21 18.09 1.79
CA HIS A 113 -5.60 18.07 0.38
C HIS A 113 -6.77 19.02 0.17
N VAL A 114 -6.75 19.74 -0.92
CA VAL A 114 -7.79 20.68 -1.31
C VAL A 114 -8.70 19.98 -2.32
N VAL A 115 -9.95 19.76 -1.95
CA VAL A 115 -10.96 19.15 -2.81
C VAL A 115 -12.03 20.18 -3.13
N THR A 116 -12.23 20.41 -4.42
CA THR A 116 -13.21 21.40 -4.91
C THR A 116 -14.19 20.73 -5.88
N LEU A 117 -15.45 21.13 -5.84
CA LEU A 117 -16.42 20.66 -6.82
C LEU A 117 -16.17 21.30 -8.19
N LEU A 118 -16.06 20.47 -9.22
CA LEU A 118 -16.11 20.87 -10.61
C LEU A 118 -17.56 20.66 -11.10
N VAL A 119 -18.22 21.73 -11.47
CA VAL A 119 -19.62 21.72 -11.92
C VAL A 119 -19.64 21.81 -13.43
N GLY A 120 -20.13 20.77 -14.08
CA GLY A 120 -20.34 20.67 -15.51
C GLY A 120 -21.83 20.52 -15.87
N ASP A 121 -22.14 20.37 -17.14
CA ASP A 121 -23.50 20.27 -17.66
C ASP A 121 -24.24 19.02 -17.13
N SER A 122 -23.51 17.93 -16.89
CA SER A 122 -24.07 16.64 -16.50
C SER A 122 -24.05 16.41 -14.97
N GLY A 123 -23.54 17.37 -14.20
CA GLY A 123 -23.47 17.26 -12.75
C GLY A 123 -22.22 17.86 -12.12
N ALA A 124 -21.89 17.43 -10.91
CA ALA A 124 -20.73 17.93 -10.18
C ALA A 124 -19.82 16.77 -9.76
N VAL A 125 -18.52 16.97 -9.91
CA VAL A 125 -17.47 16.01 -9.51
C VAL A 125 -16.55 16.63 -8.49
N ALA A 126 -16.22 15.90 -7.44
CA ALA A 126 -15.24 16.34 -6.46
C ALA A 126 -13.81 16.06 -6.99
N VAL A 127 -13.05 17.10 -7.21
CA VAL A 127 -11.69 17.03 -7.74
C VAL A 127 -10.70 17.33 -6.62
N ASP A 128 -9.78 16.40 -6.35
CA ASP A 128 -8.63 16.64 -5.49
C ASP A 128 -7.60 17.46 -6.27
N ARG A 129 -7.44 18.73 -5.90
CA ARG A 129 -6.54 19.67 -6.56
C ARG A 129 -5.10 19.57 -6.10
N GLY A 130 -4.86 18.75 -5.07
CA GLY A 130 -3.53 18.46 -4.59
C GLY A 130 -3.30 18.81 -3.12
N PHE A 131 -2.04 18.62 -2.73
CA PHE A 131 -1.58 18.76 -1.34
C PHE A 131 -1.05 20.18 -1.06
N VAL A 132 -1.48 20.75 0.06
CA VAL A 132 -0.98 22.02 0.58
C VAL A 132 -0.31 21.78 1.94
N PRO A 133 1.00 22.07 2.09
CA PRO A 133 1.70 21.93 3.36
C PRO A 133 1.09 22.79 4.46
N ARG A 134 1.06 22.29 5.68
CA ARG A 134 0.45 22.98 6.82
C ARG A 134 0.94 24.43 7.04
N PRO A 135 2.23 24.76 6.92
CA PRO A 135 2.69 26.15 7.06
C PRO A 135 2.05 27.08 6.01
N VAL A 136 1.90 26.61 4.77
CA VAL A 136 1.28 27.37 3.68
C VAL A 136 -0.21 27.56 3.94
N TYR A 137 -0.90 26.49 4.34
CA TYR A 137 -2.31 26.51 4.66
C TYR A 137 -2.65 27.44 5.84
N LEU A 138 -1.82 27.47 6.91
CA LEU A 138 -2.09 28.28 8.10
C LEU A 138 -1.72 29.76 7.95
N VAL A 139 -0.75 30.08 7.11
CA VAL A 139 -0.15 31.44 7.00
C VAL A 139 -0.25 31.97 5.57
N GLY A 140 -0.53 31.10 4.61
CA GLY A 140 -0.59 31.45 3.20
C GLY A 140 -1.85 32.23 2.82
N ASP A 141 -1.75 32.93 1.71
CA ASP A 141 -2.89 33.58 1.09
C ASP A 141 -3.82 32.50 0.49
N PRO A 142 -5.09 32.42 0.92
CA PRO A 142 -6.07 31.49 0.31
C PRO A 142 -6.15 31.62 -1.21
N SER A 143 -5.89 32.79 -1.77
CA SER A 143 -5.85 33.00 -3.22
C SER A 143 -4.79 32.16 -3.94
N ALA A 144 -3.79 31.65 -3.24
CA ALA A 144 -2.77 30.78 -3.82
C ALA A 144 -3.31 29.42 -4.30
N TRP A 145 -4.46 28.96 -3.76
CA TRP A 145 -5.13 27.72 -4.16
C TRP A 145 -6.56 27.94 -4.66
N VAL A 146 -7.00 29.18 -4.81
CA VAL A 146 -8.29 29.48 -5.47
C VAL A 146 -8.27 28.90 -6.88
N PRO A 147 -9.29 28.14 -7.26
CA PRO A 147 -9.34 27.57 -8.60
C PRO A 147 -9.33 28.65 -9.68
N PRO A 148 -8.78 28.37 -10.85
CA PRO A 148 -8.90 29.27 -11.99
C PRO A 148 -10.38 29.54 -12.28
N GLY A 149 -10.72 30.78 -12.53
CA GLY A 149 -12.06 31.15 -13.00
C GLY A 149 -12.26 30.74 -14.46
N GLY A 150 -13.48 30.36 -14.79
CA GLY A 150 -13.86 29.92 -16.14
C GLY A 150 -13.91 28.40 -16.28
N GLU A 151 -14.24 27.97 -17.49
CA GLU A 151 -14.32 26.55 -17.82
C GLU A 151 -12.91 25.94 -17.89
N VAL A 152 -12.73 24.79 -17.23
CA VAL A 152 -11.49 24.01 -17.23
C VAL A 152 -11.78 22.58 -17.64
N VAL A 153 -10.77 21.93 -18.22
CA VAL A 153 -10.78 20.51 -18.53
C VAL A 153 -9.79 19.84 -17.58
N VAL A 154 -10.25 18.80 -16.90
CA VAL A 154 -9.47 18.01 -15.95
C VAL A 154 -9.45 16.57 -16.43
N ALA A 155 -8.27 15.96 -16.45
CA ALA A 155 -8.07 14.56 -16.81
C ALA A 155 -7.33 13.79 -15.73
#